data_91e59007f146c6275e0f77e1043065c2
#
_entry.id   91e59007f146c6275e0f77e1043065c2
#
_cell.length_a   1.000
_cell.length_b   1.000
_cell.length_c   1.000
_cell.angle_alpha   90.00
_cell.angle_beta   90.00
_cell.angle_gamma   90.00
#
_symmetry.space_group_name_H-M   'P 1'
#
loop_
_entity.id
_entity.type
_entity.pdbx_description
1 polymer ?
#
loop_
_entity_poly.entity_id
_entity_poly.type
_entity_poly.pdbx_seq_one_letter_code
_entity_poly.pdbx_strand_id
1 'polypeptide(L)'
;MQQELATRYPLVLVPGMLGFVRVVLYPYWFGIVPALRKGGAQVFPVQVSPLHSSEVRGEQLLAIIEDICLRTGAEKVNLIGHSQGALSARYAAARRPGRVASVTSVAGPNHGSELADYLERTAPGDSPQGRILKAVLHGLAVLLVWLETGWRRDPLPVDVHASHQSLTSAGVALFNQAYPQGLPDTWGGEGAYEVDGVRYYSWSGTLQPGLTDQRRNRFDGSSHFCRLFARSFVKERGHCDGMVGRFSSHLGQVIGDDYPLDHLDIVNQSLGAVGKGAEPVGLFTEHAARLKAAGL
;
A
#
# COMPACT_ATOMS: atom_id res chain seq x y z
N MET A 1 14.59 -25.69 7.16
CA MET A 1 13.16 -25.96 7.29
C MET A 1 12.42 -24.87 6.51
N GLN A 2 11.67 -25.22 5.49
CA GLN A 2 10.79 -24.28 4.81
C GLN A 2 9.70 -23.86 5.81
N GLN A 3 9.60 -22.54 6.07
CA GLN A 3 8.55 -22.01 6.92
C GLN A 3 7.22 -22.25 6.21
N GLU A 4 6.33 -23.00 6.81
CA GLU A 4 4.99 -23.22 6.28
C GLU A 4 4.16 -21.95 6.50
N LEU A 5 3.74 -21.30 5.41
CA LEU A 5 3.03 -20.01 5.39
C LEU A 5 1.55 -20.16 5.02
N ALA A 6 1.01 -21.39 5.07
CA ALA A 6 -0.40 -21.63 4.79
C ALA A 6 -1.27 -21.00 5.89
N THR A 7 -1.81 -19.82 5.61
CA THR A 7 -2.78 -19.12 6.45
C THR A 7 -4.17 -19.76 6.30
N ARG A 8 -5.03 -19.61 7.30
CA ARG A 8 -6.41 -20.10 7.25
C ARG A 8 -7.21 -19.43 6.13
N TYR A 9 -6.98 -18.14 5.93
CA TYR A 9 -7.65 -17.34 4.91
C TYR A 9 -6.66 -16.86 3.84
N PRO A 10 -7.09 -16.73 2.57
CA PRO A 10 -6.24 -16.27 1.49
C PRO A 10 -5.64 -14.88 1.78
N LEU A 11 -4.41 -14.65 1.32
CA LEU A 11 -3.76 -13.34 1.34
C LEU A 11 -4.13 -12.57 0.07
N VAL A 12 -4.71 -11.39 0.22
CA VAL A 12 -5.05 -10.49 -0.88
C VAL A 12 -4.14 -9.27 -0.82
N LEU A 13 -3.31 -9.10 -1.85
CA LEU A 13 -2.33 -8.02 -1.93
C LEU A 13 -2.88 -6.86 -2.76
N VAL A 14 -3.10 -5.71 -2.12
CA VAL A 14 -3.72 -4.53 -2.71
C VAL A 14 -2.67 -3.46 -3.00
N PRO A 15 -2.43 -3.10 -4.28
CA PRO A 15 -1.37 -2.16 -4.63
C PRO A 15 -1.75 -0.71 -4.31
N GLY A 16 -0.74 0.15 -4.25
CA GLY A 16 -0.89 1.60 -4.08
C GLY A 16 -1.39 2.33 -5.32
N MET A 17 -1.19 3.65 -5.33
CA MET A 17 -1.43 4.52 -6.48
C MET A 17 -0.55 4.08 -7.67
N LEU A 18 -1.08 4.17 -8.89
CA LEU A 18 -0.45 3.65 -10.12
C LEU A 18 -0.09 2.16 -10.03
N GLY A 19 -0.76 1.42 -9.15
CA GLY A 19 -0.53 0.00 -8.95
C GLY A 19 -1.08 -0.87 -10.08
N PHE A 20 -0.46 -2.04 -10.21
CA PHE A 20 -0.78 -3.07 -11.20
C PHE A 20 -0.52 -4.45 -10.58
N VAL A 21 -0.99 -5.53 -11.20
CA VAL A 21 -0.56 -6.89 -10.82
C VAL A 21 0.74 -7.23 -11.55
N ARG A 22 0.73 -7.05 -12.87
CA ARG A 22 1.90 -7.29 -13.73
C ARG A 22 1.84 -6.40 -14.96
N VAL A 23 2.93 -5.72 -15.26
CA VAL A 23 3.13 -5.01 -16.52
C VAL A 23 4.16 -5.79 -17.32
N VAL A 24 3.74 -6.38 -18.45
CA VAL A 24 4.50 -7.34 -19.26
C VAL A 24 4.95 -8.52 -18.40
N LEU A 25 6.21 -8.58 -18.00
CA LEU A 25 6.77 -9.63 -17.12
C LEU A 25 7.11 -9.13 -15.71
N TYR A 26 6.94 -7.85 -15.44
CA TYR A 26 7.32 -7.22 -14.18
C TYR A 26 6.14 -7.14 -13.21
N PRO A 27 6.18 -7.85 -12.06
CA PRO A 27 5.12 -7.82 -11.06
C PRO A 27 5.30 -6.65 -10.10
N TYR A 28 4.18 -6.08 -9.60
CA TYR A 28 4.21 -5.07 -8.54
C TYR A 28 4.87 -5.61 -7.26
N TRP A 29 4.55 -6.82 -6.87
CA TRP A 29 5.03 -7.52 -5.68
C TRP A 29 6.22 -8.42 -6.04
N PHE A 30 7.33 -7.80 -6.48
CA PHE A 30 8.49 -8.52 -7.00
C PHE A 30 9.11 -9.44 -5.94
N GLY A 31 9.23 -10.74 -6.23
CA GLY A 31 9.78 -11.74 -5.30
C GLY A 31 8.85 -12.13 -4.13
N ILE A 32 7.92 -11.24 -3.72
CA ILE A 32 7.04 -11.48 -2.56
C ILE A 32 6.02 -12.59 -2.84
N VAL A 33 5.25 -12.47 -3.95
CA VAL A 33 4.24 -13.49 -4.30
C VAL A 33 4.84 -14.87 -4.48
N PRO A 34 5.96 -15.05 -5.22
CA PRO A 34 6.62 -16.36 -5.31
C PRO A 34 7.07 -16.91 -3.96
N ALA A 35 7.62 -16.08 -3.07
CA ALA A 35 8.09 -16.51 -1.76
C ALA A 35 6.94 -16.99 -0.86
N LEU A 36 5.84 -16.24 -0.80
CA LEU A 36 4.64 -16.61 -0.05
C LEU A 36 4.03 -17.92 -0.58
N ARG A 37 3.88 -18.05 -1.91
CA ARG A 37 3.34 -19.26 -2.54
C ARG A 37 4.23 -20.48 -2.31
N LYS A 38 5.55 -20.29 -2.38
CA LYS A 38 6.52 -21.36 -2.07
C LYS A 38 6.39 -21.87 -0.62
N GLY A 39 6.01 -20.97 0.30
CA GLY A 39 5.71 -21.32 1.70
C GLY A 39 4.32 -21.92 1.92
N GLY A 40 3.50 -22.10 0.88
CA GLY A 40 2.17 -22.72 0.95
C GLY A 40 1.00 -21.75 1.10
N ALA A 41 1.23 -20.42 1.11
CA ALA A 41 0.14 -19.46 1.20
C ALA A 41 -0.67 -19.36 -0.11
N GLN A 42 -1.98 -19.24 0.00
CA GLN A 42 -2.85 -18.84 -1.10
C GLN A 42 -2.78 -17.32 -1.26
N VAL A 43 -2.21 -16.83 -2.37
CA VAL A 43 -1.92 -15.39 -2.57
C VAL A 43 -2.56 -14.88 -3.85
N PHE A 44 -3.33 -13.81 -3.71
CA PHE A 44 -4.06 -13.11 -4.77
C PHE A 44 -3.59 -11.65 -4.86
N PRO A 45 -2.59 -11.32 -5.69
CA PRO A 45 -2.37 -9.93 -6.05
C PRO A 45 -3.54 -9.46 -6.91
N VAL A 46 -4.12 -8.31 -6.56
CA VAL A 46 -5.34 -7.81 -7.20
C VAL A 46 -5.09 -6.48 -7.88
N GLN A 47 -5.94 -6.15 -8.86
CA GLN A 47 -5.95 -4.89 -9.55
C GLN A 47 -7.22 -4.11 -9.17
N VAL A 48 -7.02 -2.86 -8.77
CA VAL A 48 -8.07 -1.85 -8.62
C VAL A 48 -7.67 -0.63 -9.46
N SER A 49 -8.54 0.35 -9.58
CA SER A 49 -8.22 1.58 -10.32
C SER A 49 -6.84 2.13 -9.93
N PRO A 50 -5.95 2.39 -10.89
CA PRO A 50 -4.60 2.89 -10.59
C PRO A 50 -4.64 4.29 -9.96
N LEU A 51 -5.62 5.12 -10.37
CA LEU A 51 -5.86 6.46 -9.85
C LEU A 51 -7.37 6.65 -9.65
N HIS A 52 -7.81 6.63 -8.41
CA HIS A 52 -9.16 7.01 -7.97
C HIS A 52 -9.18 7.20 -6.44
N SER A 53 -10.32 7.64 -5.89
CA SER A 53 -10.47 7.72 -4.44
C SER A 53 -10.34 6.36 -3.77
N SER A 54 -9.96 6.36 -2.49
CA SER A 54 -9.76 5.14 -1.71
C SER A 54 -11.06 4.34 -1.56
N GLU A 55 -12.21 5.00 -1.55
CA GLU A 55 -13.54 4.39 -1.45
C GLU A 55 -13.92 3.66 -2.75
N VAL A 56 -13.75 4.29 -3.93
CA VAL A 56 -14.03 3.62 -5.22
C VAL A 56 -13.14 2.41 -5.40
N ARG A 57 -11.86 2.52 -5.07
CA ARG A 57 -10.93 1.38 -5.07
C ARG A 57 -11.34 0.31 -4.06
N GLY A 58 -11.88 0.73 -2.90
CA GLY A 58 -12.41 -0.15 -1.87
C GLY A 58 -13.66 -0.92 -2.32
N GLU A 59 -14.59 -0.28 -3.04
CA GLU A 59 -15.75 -0.97 -3.64
C GLU A 59 -15.34 -2.00 -4.69
N GLN A 60 -14.35 -1.68 -5.54
CA GLN A 60 -13.78 -2.64 -6.47
C GLN A 60 -13.13 -3.82 -5.74
N LEU A 61 -12.43 -3.54 -4.64
CA LEU A 61 -11.81 -4.57 -3.81
C LEU A 61 -12.87 -5.48 -3.17
N LEU A 62 -14.01 -4.95 -2.73
CA LEU A 62 -15.11 -5.75 -2.18
C LEU A 62 -15.63 -6.77 -3.19
N ALA A 63 -15.83 -6.37 -4.44
CA ALA A 63 -16.26 -7.28 -5.51
C ALA A 63 -15.21 -8.40 -5.74
N ILE A 64 -13.92 -8.04 -5.69
CA ILE A 64 -12.80 -9.00 -5.83
C ILE A 64 -12.76 -9.97 -4.63
N ILE A 65 -12.98 -9.48 -3.40
CA ILE A 65 -13.04 -10.32 -2.20
C ILE A 65 -14.15 -11.37 -2.31
N GLU A 66 -15.34 -10.96 -2.75
CA GLU A 66 -16.45 -11.91 -2.93
C GLU A 66 -16.12 -12.99 -3.98
N ASP A 67 -15.49 -12.62 -5.11
CA ASP A 67 -15.03 -13.60 -6.12
C ASP A 67 -13.98 -14.57 -5.54
N ILE A 68 -13.00 -14.05 -4.79
CA ILE A 68 -11.99 -14.89 -4.14
C ILE A 68 -12.62 -15.85 -3.14
N CYS A 69 -13.52 -15.38 -2.28
CA CYS A 69 -14.23 -16.22 -1.33
C CYS A 69 -15.03 -17.32 -2.02
N LEU A 70 -15.75 -16.99 -3.09
CA LEU A 70 -16.51 -17.97 -3.89
C LEU A 70 -15.60 -19.03 -4.52
N ARG A 71 -14.48 -18.63 -5.11
CA ARG A 71 -13.55 -19.54 -5.81
C ARG A 71 -12.75 -20.41 -4.88
N THR A 72 -12.45 -19.93 -3.68
CA THR A 72 -11.61 -20.66 -2.70
C THR A 72 -12.44 -21.41 -1.67
N GLY A 73 -13.73 -21.10 -1.52
CA GLY A 73 -14.55 -21.58 -0.42
C GLY A 73 -14.20 -20.92 0.92
N ALA A 74 -13.32 -19.92 0.94
CA ALA A 74 -12.93 -19.23 2.15
C ALA A 74 -14.04 -18.28 2.62
N GLU A 75 -14.23 -18.23 3.93
CA GLU A 75 -15.23 -17.35 4.57
C GLU A 75 -14.78 -15.89 4.57
N LYS A 76 -13.47 -15.68 4.76
CA LYS A 76 -12.80 -14.38 4.90
C LYS A 76 -11.50 -14.35 4.09
N VAL A 77 -10.91 -13.16 4.03
CA VAL A 77 -9.57 -12.94 3.46
C VAL A 77 -8.69 -12.14 4.44
N ASN A 78 -7.37 -12.25 4.30
CA ASN A 78 -6.39 -11.35 4.92
C ASN A 78 -5.95 -10.31 3.89
N LEU A 79 -6.19 -9.02 4.16
CA LEU A 79 -5.84 -7.92 3.26
C LEU A 79 -4.46 -7.36 3.64
N ILE A 80 -3.58 -7.22 2.66
CA ILE A 80 -2.29 -6.55 2.81
C ILE A 80 -2.25 -5.43 1.78
N GLY A 81 -2.42 -4.19 2.22
CA GLY A 81 -2.49 -3.01 1.38
C GLY A 81 -1.21 -2.19 1.45
N HIS A 82 -0.62 -1.87 0.31
CA HIS A 82 0.52 -0.95 0.21
C HIS A 82 0.04 0.45 -0.12
N SER A 83 0.60 1.47 0.57
CA SER A 83 0.31 2.87 0.25
C SER A 83 -1.20 3.15 0.24
N GLN A 84 -1.78 3.77 -0.79
CA GLN A 84 -3.23 3.96 -0.93
C GLN A 84 -4.02 2.64 -0.86
N GLY A 85 -3.41 1.51 -1.18
CA GLY A 85 -4.04 0.18 -1.03
C GLY A 85 -4.43 -0.15 0.40
N ALA A 86 -3.72 0.40 1.39
CA ALA A 86 -4.07 0.27 2.80
C ALA A 86 -5.41 0.97 3.13
N LEU A 87 -5.64 2.16 2.58
CA LEU A 87 -6.92 2.87 2.76
C LEU A 87 -8.07 2.10 2.08
N SER A 88 -7.83 1.55 0.88
CA SER A 88 -8.82 0.70 0.19
C SER A 88 -9.14 -0.57 0.99
N ALA A 89 -8.14 -1.19 1.62
CA ALA A 89 -8.31 -2.35 2.49
C ALA A 89 -9.09 -1.99 3.77
N ARG A 90 -8.80 -0.85 4.40
CA ARG A 90 -9.54 -0.32 5.55
C ARG A 90 -11.02 -0.08 5.20
N TYR A 91 -11.27 0.53 4.04
CA TYR A 91 -12.64 0.72 3.54
C TYR A 91 -13.37 -0.61 3.43
N ALA A 92 -12.77 -1.60 2.75
CA ALA A 92 -13.39 -2.91 2.53
C ALA A 92 -13.70 -3.61 3.87
N ALA A 93 -12.77 -3.56 4.83
CA ALA A 93 -12.95 -4.14 6.16
C ALA A 93 -14.08 -3.46 6.94
N ALA A 94 -14.16 -2.13 6.91
CA ALA A 94 -15.23 -1.38 7.57
C ALA A 94 -16.61 -1.66 6.95
N ARG A 95 -16.68 -1.83 5.62
CA ARG A 95 -17.94 -2.10 4.90
C ARG A 95 -18.40 -3.54 5.01
N ARG A 96 -17.48 -4.51 5.09
CA ARG A 96 -17.76 -5.95 5.13
C ARG A 96 -16.84 -6.68 6.13
N PRO A 97 -16.93 -6.40 7.45
CA PRO A 97 -16.06 -7.02 8.45
C PRO A 97 -16.21 -8.55 8.47
N GLY A 98 -17.38 -9.07 8.12
CA GLY A 98 -17.61 -10.52 8.00
C GLY A 98 -16.84 -11.22 6.88
N ARG A 99 -16.24 -10.47 5.92
CA ARG A 99 -15.43 -10.99 4.82
C ARG A 99 -13.93 -10.74 4.99
N VAL A 100 -13.53 -10.01 6.00
CA VAL A 100 -12.13 -9.65 6.26
C VAL A 100 -11.70 -10.21 7.62
N ALA A 101 -10.60 -10.93 7.66
CA ALA A 101 -10.01 -11.46 8.88
C ALA A 101 -8.95 -10.51 9.45
N SER A 102 -8.16 -9.88 8.56
CA SER A 102 -7.19 -8.87 8.96
C SER A 102 -6.96 -7.82 7.88
N VAL A 103 -6.54 -6.65 8.31
CA VAL A 103 -6.00 -5.56 7.47
C VAL A 103 -4.58 -5.28 7.90
N THR A 104 -3.67 -5.32 6.96
CA THR A 104 -2.27 -4.93 7.16
C THR A 104 -1.95 -3.73 6.29
N SER A 105 -1.57 -2.63 6.91
CA SER A 105 -1.15 -1.39 6.26
C SER A 105 0.37 -1.39 6.08
N VAL A 106 0.83 -1.46 4.83
CA VAL A 106 2.25 -1.40 4.48
C VAL A 106 2.53 0.00 3.94
N ALA A 107 3.25 0.82 4.70
CA ALA A 107 3.54 2.21 4.34
C ALA A 107 2.26 2.99 3.89
N GLY A 108 1.12 2.70 4.52
CA GLY A 108 -0.16 3.32 4.17
C GLY A 108 -0.29 4.70 4.81
N PRO A 109 -0.80 5.72 4.09
CA PRO A 109 -0.99 7.07 4.61
C PRO A 109 -2.24 7.15 5.49
N ASN A 110 -2.25 6.44 6.64
CA ASN A 110 -3.41 6.35 7.52
C ASN A 110 -3.81 7.69 8.17
N HIS A 111 -2.90 8.67 8.15
CA HIS A 111 -3.17 10.07 8.55
C HIS A 111 -2.84 11.07 7.44
N GLY A 112 -2.76 10.60 6.19
CA GLY A 112 -2.44 11.40 5.02
C GLY A 112 -0.95 11.44 4.68
N SER A 113 -0.61 12.13 3.61
CA SER A 113 0.76 12.28 3.11
C SER A 113 1.12 13.77 3.01
N GLU A 114 2.19 14.17 3.70
CA GLU A 114 2.73 15.54 3.57
C GLU A 114 3.19 15.85 2.14
N LEU A 115 3.58 14.82 1.36
CA LEU A 115 3.86 14.99 -0.06
C LEU A 115 2.61 15.38 -0.84
N ALA A 116 1.46 14.74 -0.56
CA ALA A 116 0.20 15.11 -1.21
C ALA A 116 -0.22 16.54 -0.84
N ASP A 117 -0.08 16.92 0.42
CA ASP A 117 -0.34 18.31 0.87
C ASP A 117 0.62 19.32 0.21
N TYR A 118 1.89 18.94 0.03
CA TYR A 118 2.86 19.79 -0.66
C TYR A 118 2.49 19.99 -2.13
N LEU A 119 2.10 18.92 -2.82
CA LEU A 119 1.68 19.00 -4.22
C LEU A 119 0.39 19.82 -4.39
N GLU A 120 -0.56 19.71 -3.46
CA GLU A 120 -1.78 20.53 -3.45
C GLU A 120 -1.45 22.03 -3.38
N ARG A 121 -0.47 22.42 -2.54
CA ARG A 121 -0.06 23.81 -2.38
C ARG A 121 0.78 24.34 -3.54
N THR A 122 1.66 23.51 -4.12
CA THR A 122 2.65 23.97 -5.12
C THR A 122 2.23 23.78 -6.56
N ALA A 123 1.36 22.81 -6.82
CA ALA A 123 0.81 22.52 -8.14
C ALA A 123 -0.70 22.27 -8.06
N PRO A 124 -1.50 23.24 -7.59
CA PRO A 124 -2.96 23.10 -7.52
C PRO A 124 -3.52 22.61 -8.86
N GLY A 125 -4.56 21.78 -8.82
CA GLY A 125 -5.12 21.15 -10.02
C GLY A 125 -5.50 22.11 -11.15
N ASP A 126 -5.83 23.36 -10.82
CA ASP A 126 -6.20 24.41 -11.77
C ASP A 126 -5.01 25.23 -12.28
N SER A 127 -3.84 25.09 -11.68
CA SER A 127 -2.61 25.75 -12.15
C SER A 127 -2.10 25.12 -13.46
N PRO A 128 -1.32 25.85 -14.29
CA PRO A 128 -0.70 25.25 -15.48
C PRO A 128 0.16 24.03 -15.15
N GLN A 129 0.94 24.09 -14.07
CA GLN A 129 1.79 22.99 -13.60
C GLN A 129 0.95 21.79 -13.13
N GLY A 130 -0.13 22.04 -12.37
CA GLY A 130 -1.06 21.02 -11.90
C GLY A 130 -1.78 20.34 -13.06
N ARG A 131 -2.20 21.07 -14.09
CA ARG A 131 -2.82 20.51 -15.30
C ARG A 131 -1.88 19.61 -16.08
N ILE A 132 -0.61 20.01 -16.22
CA ILE A 132 0.43 19.17 -16.88
C ILE A 132 0.65 17.90 -16.06
N LEU A 133 0.87 18.01 -14.75
CA LEU A 133 1.07 16.88 -13.86
C LEU A 133 -0.12 15.89 -13.94
N LYS A 134 -1.34 16.43 -13.87
CA LYS A 134 -2.58 15.65 -13.99
C LYS A 134 -2.66 14.89 -15.34
N ALA A 135 -2.33 15.57 -16.44
CA ALA A 135 -2.33 14.97 -17.76
C ALA A 135 -1.30 13.82 -17.89
N VAL A 136 -0.09 14.03 -17.36
CA VAL A 136 0.97 13.01 -17.34
C VAL A 136 0.57 11.80 -16.50
N LEU A 137 0.06 12.01 -15.28
CA LEU A 137 -0.40 10.92 -14.40
C LEU A 137 -1.58 10.17 -15.01
N HIS A 138 -2.53 10.88 -15.61
CA HIS A 138 -3.66 10.26 -16.31
C HIS A 138 -3.19 9.39 -17.48
N GLY A 139 -2.31 9.91 -18.34
CA GLY A 139 -1.75 9.17 -19.47
C GLY A 139 -0.99 7.92 -19.02
N LEU A 140 -0.18 8.03 -17.95
CA LEU A 140 0.53 6.90 -17.37
C LEU A 140 -0.43 5.84 -16.81
N ALA A 141 -1.48 6.25 -16.10
CA ALA A 141 -2.48 5.34 -15.55
C ALA A 141 -3.23 4.58 -16.65
N VAL A 142 -3.65 5.28 -17.70
CA VAL A 142 -4.31 4.65 -18.87
C VAL A 142 -3.37 3.68 -19.56
N LEU A 143 -2.10 4.04 -19.73
CA LEU A 143 -1.09 3.15 -20.31
C LEU A 143 -0.89 1.89 -19.45
N LEU A 144 -0.79 2.03 -18.12
CA LEU A 144 -0.66 0.89 -17.20
C LEU A 144 -1.86 -0.06 -17.29
N VAL A 145 -3.08 0.49 -17.28
CA VAL A 145 -4.31 -0.31 -17.46
C VAL A 145 -4.28 -1.04 -18.79
N TRP A 146 -3.91 -0.36 -19.87
CA TRP A 146 -3.82 -0.97 -21.19
C TRP A 146 -2.76 -2.09 -21.28
N LEU A 147 -1.57 -1.86 -20.75
CA LEU A 147 -0.48 -2.85 -20.73
C LEU A 147 -0.83 -4.11 -19.91
N GLU A 148 -1.63 -3.94 -18.87
CA GLU A 148 -2.01 -5.05 -17.99
C GLU A 148 -3.23 -5.81 -18.50
N THR A 149 -4.25 -5.11 -19.00
CA THR A 149 -5.56 -5.69 -19.33
C THR A 149 -5.82 -5.82 -20.83
N GLY A 150 -4.98 -5.19 -21.66
CA GLY A 150 -5.23 -5.08 -23.11
C GLY A 150 -6.50 -4.27 -23.39
N TRP A 151 -7.14 -4.55 -24.52
CA TRP A 151 -8.40 -3.93 -24.93
C TRP A 151 -9.60 -4.55 -24.20
N ARG A 152 -9.75 -4.27 -22.90
CA ARG A 152 -10.97 -4.64 -22.18
C ARG A 152 -12.13 -3.74 -22.59
N ARG A 153 -13.37 -4.32 -22.63
CA ARG A 153 -14.58 -3.55 -22.90
C ARG A 153 -14.91 -2.56 -21.80
N ASP A 154 -14.54 -2.88 -20.54
CA ASP A 154 -14.78 -2.05 -19.36
C ASP A 154 -13.43 -1.76 -18.65
N PRO A 155 -12.71 -0.70 -19.07
CA PRO A 155 -11.48 -0.30 -18.42
C PRO A 155 -11.76 0.23 -17.01
N LEU A 156 -10.80 0.02 -16.09
CA LEU A 156 -10.89 0.59 -14.74
C LEU A 156 -10.91 2.13 -14.83
N PRO A 157 -11.79 2.79 -14.06
CA PRO A 157 -11.90 4.26 -14.09
C PRO A 157 -10.62 4.92 -13.58
N VAL A 158 -10.31 6.09 -14.12
CA VAL A 158 -9.14 6.89 -13.77
C VAL A 158 -9.60 8.30 -13.40
N ASP A 159 -9.38 8.70 -12.15
CA ASP A 159 -9.59 10.05 -11.65
C ASP A 159 -8.40 10.49 -10.81
N VAL A 160 -7.53 11.31 -11.41
CA VAL A 160 -6.31 11.83 -10.78
C VAL A 160 -6.64 12.75 -9.60
N HIS A 161 -7.69 13.58 -9.72
CA HIS A 161 -8.07 14.51 -8.67
C HIS A 161 -8.59 13.79 -7.44
N ALA A 162 -9.53 12.85 -7.62
CA ALA A 162 -10.06 12.04 -6.53
C ALA A 162 -8.97 11.20 -5.85
N SER A 163 -8.02 10.66 -6.63
CA SER A 163 -6.86 9.94 -6.09
C SER A 163 -5.98 10.84 -5.21
N HIS A 164 -5.65 12.05 -5.71
CA HIS A 164 -4.82 12.99 -4.97
C HIS A 164 -5.51 13.46 -3.68
N GLN A 165 -6.77 13.90 -3.78
CA GLN A 165 -7.55 14.36 -2.63
C GLN A 165 -7.66 13.31 -1.53
N SER A 166 -7.82 12.03 -1.89
CA SER A 166 -7.91 10.94 -0.92
C SER A 166 -6.60 10.62 -0.20
N LEU A 167 -5.48 11.26 -0.57
CA LEU A 167 -4.16 11.09 0.06
C LEU A 167 -3.70 12.32 0.85
N THR A 168 -4.34 13.47 0.67
CA THR A 168 -4.05 14.66 1.48
C THR A 168 -4.41 14.42 2.95
N SER A 169 -3.75 15.13 3.86
CA SER A 169 -4.09 15.05 5.30
C SER A 169 -5.55 15.39 5.57
N ALA A 170 -6.11 16.38 4.85
CA ALA A 170 -7.52 16.76 4.96
C ALA A 170 -8.46 15.67 4.43
N GLY A 171 -8.16 15.08 3.27
CA GLY A 171 -8.97 14.01 2.68
C GLY A 171 -8.95 12.74 3.54
N VAL A 172 -7.78 12.36 4.06
CA VAL A 172 -7.67 11.20 4.95
C VAL A 172 -8.35 11.47 6.30
N ALA A 173 -8.34 12.70 6.80
CA ALA A 173 -9.09 13.04 8.02
C ALA A 173 -10.60 12.81 7.84
N LEU A 174 -11.18 13.19 6.69
CA LEU A 174 -12.58 12.88 6.36
C LEU A 174 -12.83 11.38 6.23
N PHE A 175 -11.93 10.67 5.55
CA PHE A 175 -11.98 9.21 5.47
C PHE A 175 -11.95 8.56 6.86
N ASN A 176 -11.11 9.03 7.75
CA ASN A 176 -10.94 8.52 9.11
C ASN A 176 -12.17 8.76 10.00
N GLN A 177 -12.91 9.84 9.79
CA GLN A 177 -14.20 10.07 10.47
C GLN A 177 -15.23 9.00 10.12
N ALA A 178 -15.24 8.54 8.86
CA ALA A 178 -16.15 7.51 8.39
C ALA A 178 -15.65 6.07 8.70
N TYR A 179 -14.34 5.86 8.72
CA TYR A 179 -13.70 4.56 8.86
C TYR A 179 -12.56 4.60 9.91
N PRO A 180 -12.89 4.76 11.20
CA PRO A 180 -11.89 4.95 12.27
C PRO A 180 -11.20 3.67 12.74
N GLN A 181 -11.62 2.49 12.29
CA GLN A 181 -11.17 1.20 12.82
C GLN A 181 -9.66 1.04 12.75
N GLY A 182 -9.05 0.69 13.87
CA GLY A 182 -7.63 0.43 13.99
C GLY A 182 -6.73 1.69 14.03
N LEU A 183 -7.31 2.91 13.99
CA LEU A 183 -6.50 4.14 14.10
C LEU A 183 -5.97 4.34 15.53
N PRO A 184 -4.73 4.84 15.68
CA PRO A 184 -4.22 5.29 16.97
C PRO A 184 -4.99 6.52 17.49
N ASP A 185 -5.22 6.57 18.81
CA ASP A 185 -5.78 7.75 19.47
C ASP A 185 -4.76 8.90 19.61
N THR A 186 -3.47 8.56 19.56
CA THR A 186 -2.37 9.52 19.69
C THR A 186 -1.41 9.40 18.51
N TRP A 187 -0.83 10.52 18.09
CA TRP A 187 0.19 10.55 17.03
C TRP A 187 1.40 9.70 17.41
N GLY A 188 1.77 8.75 16.57
CA GLY A 188 2.87 7.82 16.81
C GLY A 188 2.56 6.68 17.78
N GLY A 189 1.30 6.56 18.23
CA GLY A 189 0.83 5.44 19.04
C GLY A 189 0.42 4.22 18.21
N GLU A 190 -0.03 3.18 18.89
CA GLU A 190 -0.71 2.03 18.29
C GLU A 190 -2.23 2.23 18.32
N GLY A 191 -2.91 1.67 17.34
CA GLY A 191 -4.38 1.63 17.31
C GLY A 191 -4.94 0.34 17.93
N ALA A 192 -6.26 0.26 17.96
CA ALA A 192 -6.93 -0.96 18.39
C ALA A 192 -6.52 -2.15 17.51
N TYR A 193 -6.00 -3.20 18.15
CA TYR A 193 -5.52 -4.40 17.48
C TYR A 193 -6.64 -5.16 16.77
N GLU A 194 -7.85 -5.17 17.35
CA GLU A 194 -9.02 -5.85 16.80
C GLU A 194 -10.26 -4.99 16.96
N VAL A 195 -11.02 -4.80 15.87
CA VAL A 195 -12.31 -4.09 15.85
C VAL A 195 -13.25 -4.89 14.96
N ASP A 196 -14.49 -5.16 15.43
CA ASP A 196 -15.52 -5.92 14.71
C ASP A 196 -15.06 -7.30 14.20
N GLY A 197 -14.13 -7.95 14.93
CA GLY A 197 -13.55 -9.23 14.58
C GLY A 197 -12.56 -9.19 13.41
N VAL A 198 -12.07 -7.99 13.05
CA VAL A 198 -10.99 -7.75 12.09
C VAL A 198 -9.74 -7.31 12.84
N ARG A 199 -8.60 -7.95 12.58
CA ARG A 199 -7.32 -7.56 13.18
C ARG A 199 -6.56 -6.58 12.30
N TYR A 200 -5.95 -5.57 12.95
CA TYR A 200 -5.27 -4.48 12.27
C TYR A 200 -3.77 -4.49 12.60
N TYR A 201 -2.96 -4.40 11.56
CA TYR A 201 -1.49 -4.37 11.64
C TYR A 201 -0.93 -3.28 10.73
N SER A 202 0.26 -2.79 11.07
CA SER A 202 1.02 -1.92 10.17
C SER A 202 2.51 -2.13 10.28
N TRP A 203 3.20 -1.82 9.18
CA TRP A 203 4.63 -1.54 9.18
C TRP A 203 4.99 -0.52 8.12
N SER A 204 6.09 0.19 8.32
CA SER A 204 6.60 1.19 7.40
C SER A 204 8.13 1.25 7.42
N GLY A 205 8.67 1.94 6.43
CA GLY A 205 10.08 2.21 6.32
C GLY A 205 10.40 3.69 6.53
N THR A 206 11.69 3.96 6.67
CA THR A 206 12.24 5.31 6.69
C THR A 206 13.49 5.40 5.84
N LEU A 207 13.68 6.55 5.19
CA LEU A 207 14.90 6.86 4.46
C LEU A 207 16.03 7.09 5.45
N GLN A 208 16.94 6.12 5.54
CA GLN A 208 18.11 6.23 6.43
C GLN A 208 19.21 7.12 5.80
N PRO A 209 19.95 7.92 6.61
CA PRO A 209 21.16 8.57 6.16
C PRO A 209 22.18 7.52 5.68
N GLY A 210 22.84 7.77 4.54
CA GLY A 210 23.92 6.90 4.05
C GLY A 210 23.50 5.70 3.19
N LEU A 211 22.20 5.40 3.04
CA LEU A 211 21.73 4.32 2.15
C LEU A 211 22.06 4.57 0.67
N THR A 212 22.33 5.82 0.28
CA THR A 212 22.80 6.20 -1.07
C THR A 212 24.21 5.69 -1.38
N ASP A 213 25.01 5.36 -0.38
CA ASP A 213 26.37 4.86 -0.55
C ASP A 213 26.41 3.37 -0.89
N GLN A 214 25.31 2.68 -0.83
CA GLN A 214 25.25 1.26 -1.14
C GLN A 214 25.06 1.06 -2.64
N ARG A 215 25.94 0.26 -3.28
CA ARG A 215 26.05 0.10 -4.73
C ARG A 215 24.73 -0.24 -5.44
N ARG A 216 23.79 -0.93 -4.78
CA ARG A 216 22.49 -1.29 -5.34
C ARG A 216 21.53 -0.10 -5.39
N ASN A 217 21.37 0.66 -4.29
CA ASN A 217 20.51 1.86 -4.25
C ASN A 217 21.07 3.02 -5.09
N ARG A 218 22.36 3.07 -5.39
CA ARG A 218 22.94 4.13 -6.22
C ARG A 218 22.37 4.14 -7.64
N PHE A 219 21.96 2.99 -8.16
CA PHE A 219 21.39 2.83 -9.49
C PHE A 219 19.87 2.70 -9.48
N ASP A 220 19.25 2.75 -8.31
CA ASP A 220 17.80 2.72 -8.15
C ASP A 220 17.22 4.13 -8.31
N GLY A 221 16.57 4.37 -9.48
CA GLY A 221 15.89 5.64 -9.76
C GLY A 221 14.76 5.93 -8.78
N SER A 222 14.07 4.91 -8.25
CA SER A 222 12.96 5.07 -7.30
C SER A 222 13.44 5.64 -5.97
N SER A 223 14.59 5.17 -5.47
CA SER A 223 15.20 5.68 -4.24
C SER A 223 15.58 7.18 -4.35
N HIS A 224 16.06 7.61 -5.53
CA HIS A 224 16.33 9.02 -5.76
C HIS A 224 15.08 9.89 -5.74
N PHE A 225 13.95 9.41 -6.32
CA PHE A 225 12.67 10.10 -6.25
C PHE A 225 12.15 10.19 -4.81
N CYS A 226 12.17 9.09 -4.05
CA CYS A 226 11.78 9.07 -2.64
C CYS A 226 12.58 10.09 -1.83
N ARG A 227 13.89 10.20 -2.04
CA ARG A 227 14.75 11.20 -1.38
C ARG A 227 14.43 12.64 -1.80
N LEU A 228 14.06 12.86 -3.06
CA LEU A 228 13.62 14.18 -3.51
C LEU A 228 12.30 14.57 -2.82
N PHE A 229 11.34 13.66 -2.81
CA PHE A 229 10.03 13.88 -2.19
C PHE A 229 10.10 14.05 -0.68
N ALA A 230 11.01 13.37 0.00
CA ALA A 230 11.23 13.52 1.44
C ALA A 230 11.54 14.99 1.86
N ARG A 231 12.01 15.83 0.93
CA ARG A 231 12.25 17.25 1.20
C ARG A 231 10.96 18.07 1.41
N SER A 232 9.82 17.55 0.98
CA SER A 232 8.51 18.18 1.18
C SER A 232 7.96 17.99 2.61
N PHE A 233 8.52 17.05 3.36
CA PHE A 233 8.08 16.73 4.72
C PHE A 233 8.54 17.81 5.71
N VAL A 234 7.63 18.24 6.56
CA VAL A 234 7.84 19.27 7.60
C VAL A 234 7.66 18.66 8.98
N LYS A 235 6.51 18.02 9.23
CA LYS A 235 6.14 17.41 10.51
C LYS A 235 6.98 16.16 10.77
N GLU A 236 7.16 15.32 9.75
CA GLU A 236 7.95 14.08 9.83
C GLU A 236 9.26 14.19 9.05
N ARG A 237 9.91 15.36 9.12
CA ARG A 237 11.20 15.58 8.46
C ARG A 237 12.24 14.59 8.96
N GLY A 238 12.83 13.79 8.05
CA GLY A 238 13.79 12.74 8.37
C GLY A 238 13.17 11.45 8.92
N HIS A 239 11.85 11.40 9.06
CA HIS A 239 11.10 10.25 9.54
C HIS A 239 10.01 9.86 8.54
N CYS A 240 10.38 9.62 7.28
CA CYS A 240 9.47 9.22 6.21
C CYS A 240 10.18 8.26 5.24
N ASP A 241 9.41 7.53 4.47
CA ASP A 241 9.90 6.66 3.40
C ASP A 241 10.05 7.38 2.04
N GLY A 242 9.82 8.69 2.03
CA GLY A 242 9.83 9.57 0.87
C GLY A 242 8.44 9.94 0.35
N MET A 243 7.41 9.15 0.64
CA MET A 243 6.02 9.42 0.22
C MET A 243 5.04 9.45 1.39
N VAL A 244 5.30 8.70 2.45
CA VAL A 244 4.46 8.62 3.66
C VAL A 244 5.34 8.78 4.89
N GLY A 245 4.83 9.46 5.90
CA GLY A 245 5.50 9.64 7.18
C GLY A 245 5.44 8.38 8.05
N ARG A 246 6.45 8.20 8.89
CA ARG A 246 6.60 7.08 9.82
C ARG A 246 5.36 6.89 10.68
N PHE A 247 4.97 7.93 11.40
CA PHE A 247 3.83 7.89 12.32
C PHE A 247 2.48 8.03 11.61
N SER A 248 2.47 8.67 10.41
CA SER A 248 1.29 8.69 9.56
C SER A 248 0.87 7.28 9.11
N SER A 249 1.80 6.33 9.05
CA SER A 249 1.51 4.95 8.60
C SER A 249 1.02 4.02 9.72
N HIS A 250 0.93 4.46 10.97
CA HIS A 250 0.48 3.61 12.07
C HIS A 250 -1.01 3.22 11.93
N LEU A 251 -1.27 1.92 12.17
CA LEU A 251 -2.61 1.32 12.20
C LEU A 251 -2.55 0.03 13.02
N GLY A 252 -3.49 -0.16 13.96
CA GLY A 252 -3.55 -1.35 14.78
C GLY A 252 -2.24 -1.61 15.53
N GLN A 253 -1.82 -2.86 15.56
CA GLN A 253 -0.52 -3.25 16.07
C GLN A 253 0.59 -2.82 15.10
N VAL A 254 1.53 -2.02 15.56
CA VAL A 254 2.71 -1.59 14.78
C VAL A 254 3.79 -2.67 14.87
N ILE A 255 4.01 -3.40 13.78
CA ILE A 255 5.03 -4.45 13.71
C ILE A 255 6.43 -3.86 13.69
N GLY A 256 6.58 -2.72 13.04
CA GLY A 256 7.79 -1.91 12.96
C GLY A 256 7.53 -0.69 12.07
N ASP A 257 8.25 0.40 12.30
CA ASP A 257 7.96 1.68 11.65
C ASP A 257 9.20 2.44 11.14
N ASP A 258 10.37 1.79 11.22
CA ASP A 258 11.64 2.39 10.83
C ASP A 258 12.55 1.43 10.04
N TYR A 259 11.95 0.49 9.32
CA TYR A 259 12.74 -0.37 8.42
C TYR A 259 13.54 0.48 7.43
N PRO A 260 14.80 0.12 7.12
CA PRO A 260 15.66 0.90 6.22
C PRO A 260 15.22 0.69 4.74
N LEU A 261 13.99 1.06 4.44
CA LEU A 261 13.31 0.85 3.17
C LEU A 261 12.61 2.13 2.76
N ASP A 262 12.75 2.53 1.50
CA ASP A 262 11.92 3.58 0.93
C ASP A 262 10.52 3.06 0.56
N HIS A 263 9.67 3.96 0.08
CA HIS A 263 8.28 3.66 -0.21
C HIS A 263 8.06 2.54 -1.25
N LEU A 264 9.00 2.36 -2.17
CA LEU A 264 8.94 1.33 -3.22
C LEU A 264 9.76 0.09 -2.85
N ASP A 265 10.86 0.27 -2.12
CA ASP A 265 11.68 -0.82 -1.59
C ASP A 265 10.88 -1.73 -0.66
N ILE A 266 9.94 -1.17 0.11
CA ILE A 266 9.14 -1.93 1.09
C ILE A 266 8.27 -3.01 0.44
N VAL A 267 7.96 -2.88 -0.85
CA VAL A 267 7.29 -3.90 -1.67
C VAL A 267 8.22 -4.53 -2.70
N ASN A 268 9.53 -4.37 -2.48
CA ASN A 268 10.61 -4.97 -3.28
C ASN A 268 10.59 -4.57 -4.76
N GLN A 269 10.16 -3.33 -5.06
CA GLN A 269 10.21 -2.78 -6.41
C GLN A 269 11.67 -2.64 -6.90
N SER A 270 11.86 -2.11 -8.13
CA SER A 270 13.19 -1.93 -8.74
C SER A 270 14.00 -3.23 -8.84
N LEU A 271 13.31 -4.36 -9.16
CA LEU A 271 13.93 -5.69 -9.30
C LEU A 271 14.60 -6.19 -8.01
N GLY A 272 14.12 -5.72 -6.84
CA GLY A 272 14.69 -6.06 -5.55
C GLY A 272 16.05 -5.38 -5.28
N ALA A 273 16.30 -4.24 -5.89
CA ALA A 273 17.48 -3.42 -5.64
C ALA A 273 17.35 -2.62 -4.33
N VAL A 274 17.32 -3.31 -3.22
CA VAL A 274 17.20 -2.71 -1.87
C VAL A 274 18.56 -2.51 -1.21
N GLY A 275 18.58 -1.65 -0.17
CA GLY A 275 19.76 -1.40 0.64
C GLY A 275 20.28 -2.64 1.37
N LYS A 276 21.54 -2.58 1.85
CA LYS A 276 22.14 -3.67 2.60
C LYS A 276 21.44 -3.83 3.95
N GLY A 277 21.05 -5.07 4.28
CA GLY A 277 20.34 -5.40 5.52
C GLY A 277 18.83 -5.16 5.47
N ALA A 278 18.30 -4.73 4.31
CA ALA A 278 16.88 -4.63 4.09
C ALA A 278 16.36 -5.93 3.45
N GLU A 279 15.32 -6.51 4.03
CA GLU A 279 14.77 -7.81 3.61
C GLU A 279 13.24 -7.70 3.44
N PRO A 280 12.75 -6.91 2.44
CA PRO A 280 11.32 -6.69 2.29
C PRO A 280 10.53 -7.99 2.08
N VAL A 281 11.06 -8.96 1.31
CA VAL A 281 10.41 -10.27 1.14
C VAL A 281 10.28 -11.00 2.48
N GLY A 282 11.28 -10.88 3.36
CA GLY A 282 11.28 -11.43 4.70
C GLY A 282 10.12 -10.90 5.54
N LEU A 283 9.86 -9.59 5.51
CA LEU A 283 8.75 -8.97 6.25
C LEU A 283 7.40 -9.58 5.91
N PHE A 284 7.14 -9.84 4.62
CA PHE A 284 5.88 -10.47 4.19
C PHE A 284 5.78 -11.94 4.59
N THR A 285 6.88 -12.70 4.51
CA THR A 285 6.87 -14.11 4.92
C THR A 285 6.74 -14.27 6.42
N GLU A 286 7.40 -13.43 7.22
CA GLU A 286 7.25 -13.38 8.67
C GLU A 286 5.83 -12.97 9.08
N HIS A 287 5.24 -12.02 8.33
CA HIS A 287 3.86 -11.62 8.60
C HIS A 287 2.86 -12.73 8.25
N ALA A 288 3.03 -13.45 7.14
CA ALA A 288 2.19 -14.62 6.83
C ALA A 288 2.29 -15.69 7.94
N ALA A 289 3.48 -15.94 8.47
CA ALA A 289 3.66 -16.83 9.62
C ALA A 289 2.96 -16.29 10.89
N ARG A 290 3.00 -14.97 11.12
CA ARG A 290 2.27 -14.29 12.22
C ARG A 290 0.75 -14.48 12.07
N LEU A 291 0.20 -14.25 10.87
CA LEU A 291 -1.23 -14.46 10.59
C LEU A 291 -1.63 -15.92 10.82
N LYS A 292 -0.83 -16.87 10.34
CA LYS A 292 -1.04 -18.30 10.58
C LYS A 292 -1.06 -18.64 12.07
N ALA A 293 -0.06 -18.15 12.83
CA ALA A 293 0.01 -18.38 14.28
C ALA A 293 -1.20 -17.76 15.02
N ALA A 294 -1.78 -16.69 14.47
CA ALA A 294 -3.00 -16.05 14.99
C ALA A 294 -4.30 -16.76 14.56
N GLY A 295 -4.23 -17.84 13.77
CA GLY A 295 -5.39 -18.58 13.27
C GLY A 295 -6.13 -17.89 12.11
N LEU A 296 -5.48 -16.95 11.43
CA LEU A 296 -6.03 -16.15 10.34
C LEU A 296 -5.66 -16.68 8.95
#